data_d672b34671bb00836271df09a254911a
#
_entry.id   d672b34671bb00836271df09a254911a
#
_cell.length_a   1.000
_cell.length_b   1.000
_cell.length_c   1.000
_cell.angle_alpha   90.00
_cell.angle_beta   90.00
_cell.angle_gamma   90.00
#
_symmetry.space_group_name_H-M   'P 1'
#
loop_
_entity.id
_entity.type
_entity.pdbx_description
1 polymer ?
#
loop_
_entity_poly.entity_id
_entity_poly.type
_entity_poly.pdbx_seq_one_letter_code
_entity_poly.pdbx_strand_id
1 'polypeptide(L)'
;MDRAALFDVDGTLADTNHLHVTAWWEALRQAGHHVPMHAVHRAIGLPGEDLLGHLLGEDRDRSADARISAAHDTLYATYFDRLAAFDSAAELLRTLSRAGWKVLLVTSAKDRELSALRAAVDADDALTATSTSDDVAEGKPAPEPVRHALDLAGVPAGRAVFVGDTVWDMEAAVRAGVTCVGLLCGGIPRADLEGAGAAAVYDDPADLLARLDRSPLATPGPGQPA
;
A
#
# COMPACT_ATOMS: atom_id res chain seq x y z
N MET A 1 10.31 16.52 17.91
CA MET A 1 10.92 16.13 16.62
C MET A 1 9.87 15.42 15.79
N ASP A 2 9.78 15.73 14.50
CA ASP A 2 8.73 15.23 13.61
C ASP A 2 8.83 13.71 13.40
N ARG A 3 7.68 13.08 13.18
CA ARG A 3 7.52 11.64 12.88
C ARG A 3 6.62 11.49 11.67
N ALA A 4 6.77 10.42 10.89
CA ALA A 4 5.94 10.14 9.75
C ALA A 4 5.27 8.77 9.85
N ALA A 5 3.99 8.74 9.51
CA ALA A 5 3.20 7.53 9.31
C ALA A 5 2.92 7.41 7.81
N LEU A 6 3.51 6.40 7.18
CA LEU A 6 3.44 6.14 5.76
C LEU A 6 2.45 4.99 5.53
N PHE A 7 1.48 5.17 4.66
CA PHE A 7 0.44 4.20 4.41
C PHE A 7 0.40 3.80 2.94
N ASP A 8 0.42 2.50 2.68
CA ASP A 8 -0.14 1.98 1.45
C ASP A 8 -1.66 2.23 1.40
N VAL A 9 -2.29 2.07 0.24
CA VAL A 9 -3.72 2.38 0.05
C VAL A 9 -4.53 1.14 -0.27
N ASP A 10 -4.16 0.44 -1.35
CA ASP A 10 -4.91 -0.71 -1.87
C ASP A 10 -4.72 -1.94 -0.96
N GLY A 11 -5.83 -2.49 -0.42
CA GLY A 11 -5.75 -3.57 0.57
C GLY A 11 -5.37 -3.14 1.99
N THR A 12 -4.92 -1.89 2.17
CA THR A 12 -4.49 -1.30 3.44
C THR A 12 -5.52 -0.34 4.02
N LEU A 13 -5.91 0.68 3.27
CA LEU A 13 -6.92 1.68 3.64
C LEU A 13 -8.24 1.48 2.88
N ALA A 14 -8.17 0.92 1.69
CA ALA A 14 -9.32 0.64 0.83
C ALA A 14 -9.38 -0.86 0.47
N ASP A 15 -10.60 -1.42 0.46
CA ASP A 15 -10.86 -2.84 0.13
C ASP A 15 -10.88 -3.04 -1.40
N THR A 16 -9.69 -3.06 -1.99
CA THR A 16 -9.52 -3.04 -3.46
C THR A 16 -8.77 -4.24 -4.03
N ASN A 17 -8.03 -5.00 -3.22
CA ASN A 17 -7.18 -6.10 -3.71
C ASN A 17 -7.93 -7.10 -4.60
N HIS A 18 -9.13 -7.54 -4.19
CA HIS A 18 -9.91 -8.50 -4.97
C HIS A 18 -10.50 -7.90 -6.24
N LEU A 19 -10.70 -6.58 -6.29
CA LEU A 19 -11.08 -5.87 -7.51
C LEU A 19 -9.93 -5.84 -8.51
N HIS A 20 -8.71 -5.55 -8.03
CA HIS A 20 -7.48 -5.67 -8.83
C HIS A 20 -7.26 -7.10 -9.33
N VAL A 21 -7.41 -8.10 -8.43
CA VAL A 21 -7.31 -9.53 -8.82
C VAL A 21 -8.26 -9.86 -9.97
N THR A 22 -9.51 -9.42 -9.87
CA THR A 22 -10.52 -9.69 -10.91
C THR A 22 -10.15 -9.01 -12.23
N ALA A 23 -9.72 -7.74 -12.18
CA ALA A 23 -9.31 -6.98 -13.36
C ALA A 23 -8.06 -7.57 -14.02
N TRP A 24 -7.01 -7.90 -13.26
CA TRP A 24 -5.79 -8.55 -13.76
C TRP A 24 -6.08 -9.94 -14.33
N TRP A 25 -6.87 -10.74 -13.61
CA TRP A 25 -7.24 -12.08 -14.08
C TRP A 25 -7.93 -12.04 -15.44
N GLU A 26 -8.87 -11.12 -15.63
CA GLU A 26 -9.58 -10.95 -16.89
C GLU A 26 -8.65 -10.39 -18.00
N ALA A 27 -7.82 -9.39 -17.70
CA ALA A 27 -6.85 -8.82 -18.63
C ALA A 27 -5.86 -9.88 -19.14
N LEU A 28 -5.34 -10.72 -18.24
CA LEU A 28 -4.47 -11.84 -18.58
C LEU A 28 -5.17 -12.87 -19.47
N ARG A 29 -6.43 -13.22 -19.20
CA ARG A 29 -7.21 -14.15 -20.03
C ARG A 29 -7.49 -13.60 -21.42
N GLN A 30 -7.77 -12.32 -21.56
CA GLN A 30 -7.93 -11.65 -22.85
C GLN A 30 -6.64 -11.69 -23.69
N ALA A 31 -5.50 -11.74 -23.03
CA ALA A 31 -4.18 -11.91 -23.66
C ALA A 31 -3.79 -13.38 -23.90
N GLY A 32 -4.64 -14.36 -23.51
CA GLY A 32 -4.40 -15.79 -23.70
C GLY A 32 -3.63 -16.46 -22.55
N HIS A 33 -3.38 -15.77 -21.44
CA HIS A 33 -2.70 -16.32 -20.26
C HIS A 33 -3.68 -16.88 -19.24
N HIS A 34 -3.40 -18.07 -18.71
CA HIS A 34 -4.23 -18.76 -17.72
C HIS A 34 -3.53 -18.78 -16.36
N VAL A 35 -3.58 -17.66 -15.65
CA VAL A 35 -3.01 -17.51 -14.30
C VAL A 35 -4.11 -17.73 -13.25
N PRO A 36 -3.89 -18.57 -12.22
CA PRO A 36 -4.84 -18.75 -11.13
C PRO A 36 -5.02 -17.46 -10.32
N MET A 37 -6.26 -17.16 -9.89
CA MET A 37 -6.56 -15.91 -9.14
C MET A 37 -5.74 -15.77 -7.86
N HIS A 38 -5.44 -16.87 -7.15
CA HIS A 38 -4.60 -16.81 -5.95
C HIS A 38 -3.16 -16.39 -6.24
N ALA A 39 -2.62 -16.74 -7.42
CA ALA A 39 -1.28 -16.29 -7.84
C ALA A 39 -1.31 -14.79 -8.17
N VAL A 40 -2.37 -14.34 -8.88
CA VAL A 40 -2.59 -12.90 -9.13
C VAL A 40 -2.67 -12.14 -7.81
N HIS A 41 -3.46 -12.63 -6.83
CA HIS A 41 -3.59 -12.00 -5.52
C HIS A 41 -2.24 -11.84 -4.80
N ARG A 42 -1.38 -12.85 -4.86
CA ARG A 42 -0.03 -12.81 -4.25
C ARG A 42 0.91 -11.80 -4.92
N ALA A 43 0.61 -11.40 -6.14
CA ALA A 43 1.39 -10.42 -6.90
C ALA A 43 0.84 -8.97 -6.77
N ILE A 44 -0.36 -8.79 -6.19
CA ILE A 44 -0.89 -7.44 -5.92
C ILE A 44 0.08 -6.69 -4.99
N GLY A 45 0.24 -5.40 -5.24
CA GLY A 45 1.22 -4.53 -4.60
C GLY A 45 2.50 -4.32 -5.41
N LEU A 46 2.78 -5.17 -6.40
CA LEU A 46 3.83 -4.93 -7.39
C LEU A 46 3.37 -3.92 -8.45
N PRO A 47 4.29 -3.10 -9.02
CA PRO A 47 4.04 -2.38 -10.26
C PRO A 47 3.60 -3.32 -11.39
N GLY A 48 2.79 -2.84 -12.34
CA GLY A 48 2.19 -3.70 -13.36
C GLY A 48 3.21 -4.50 -14.20
N GLU A 49 4.36 -3.91 -14.55
CA GLU A 49 5.42 -4.62 -15.28
C GLU A 49 6.05 -5.74 -14.44
N ASP A 50 6.32 -5.45 -13.17
CA ASP A 50 6.90 -6.42 -12.22
C ASP A 50 5.89 -7.53 -11.91
N LEU A 51 4.60 -7.20 -11.77
CA LEU A 51 3.51 -8.16 -11.61
C LEU A 51 3.46 -9.13 -12.80
N LEU A 52 3.53 -8.60 -14.02
CA LEU A 52 3.56 -9.44 -15.23
C LEU A 52 4.83 -10.28 -15.28
N GLY A 53 6.00 -9.74 -14.90
CA GLY A 53 7.24 -10.49 -14.77
C GLY A 53 7.14 -11.63 -13.77
N HIS A 54 6.57 -11.35 -12.61
CA HIS A 54 6.36 -12.34 -11.54
C HIS A 54 5.41 -13.48 -11.96
N LEU A 55 4.33 -13.15 -12.68
CA LEU A 55 3.30 -14.12 -13.06
C LEU A 55 3.62 -14.92 -14.34
N LEU A 56 4.25 -14.29 -15.31
CA LEU A 56 4.48 -14.87 -16.65
C LEU A 56 5.93 -15.27 -16.90
N GLY A 57 6.86 -14.86 -16.03
CA GLY A 57 8.29 -15.08 -16.17
C GLY A 57 9.00 -14.02 -17.00
N GLU A 58 10.33 -14.02 -16.91
CA GLU A 58 11.18 -13.05 -17.62
C GLU A 58 11.27 -13.30 -19.13
N ASP A 59 11.03 -14.53 -19.59
CA ASP A 59 11.03 -14.94 -21.00
C ASP A 59 9.73 -14.59 -21.75
N ARG A 60 8.77 -13.88 -21.10
CA ARG A 60 7.49 -13.48 -21.72
C ARG A 60 7.68 -12.52 -22.89
N ASP A 61 6.70 -12.45 -23.76
CA ASP A 61 6.63 -11.42 -24.79
C ASP A 61 6.26 -10.06 -24.15
N ARG A 62 7.28 -9.27 -23.78
CA ARG A 62 7.11 -7.94 -23.17
C ARG A 62 6.38 -6.94 -24.08
N SER A 63 6.26 -7.19 -25.38
CA SER A 63 5.48 -6.31 -26.27
C SER A 63 3.98 -6.31 -25.96
N ALA A 64 3.50 -7.35 -25.25
CA ALA A 64 2.11 -7.45 -24.81
C ALA A 64 1.83 -6.73 -23.47
N ASP A 65 2.86 -6.43 -22.67
CA ASP A 65 2.71 -5.91 -21.30
C ASP A 65 1.87 -4.63 -21.25
N ALA A 66 2.17 -3.64 -22.09
CA ALA A 66 1.43 -2.38 -22.11
C ALA A 66 -0.07 -2.59 -22.45
N ARG A 67 -0.39 -3.55 -23.32
CA ARG A 67 -1.76 -3.88 -23.68
C ARG A 67 -2.49 -4.58 -22.53
N ILE A 68 -1.81 -5.48 -21.81
CA ILE A 68 -2.38 -6.19 -20.66
C ILE A 68 -2.64 -5.20 -19.52
N SER A 69 -1.69 -4.31 -19.23
CA SER A 69 -1.86 -3.26 -18.21
C SER A 69 -3.01 -2.30 -18.56
N ALA A 70 -3.11 -1.84 -19.81
CA ALA A 70 -4.21 -0.98 -20.24
C ALA A 70 -5.58 -1.68 -20.17
N ALA A 71 -5.64 -3.00 -20.40
CA ALA A 71 -6.85 -3.78 -20.20
C ALA A 71 -7.21 -3.86 -18.71
N HIS A 72 -6.25 -4.12 -17.83
CA HIS A 72 -6.44 -4.07 -16.37
C HIS A 72 -6.99 -2.71 -15.94
N ASP A 73 -6.34 -1.60 -16.34
CA ASP A 73 -6.74 -0.24 -15.96
C ASP A 73 -8.18 0.08 -16.40
N THR A 74 -8.55 -0.35 -17.61
CA THR A 74 -9.90 -0.18 -18.14
C THR A 74 -10.93 -0.97 -17.33
N LEU A 75 -10.63 -2.21 -17.00
CA LEU A 75 -11.51 -3.08 -16.22
C LEU A 75 -11.64 -2.57 -14.78
N TYR A 76 -10.53 -2.22 -14.16
CA TYR A 76 -10.51 -1.72 -12.79
C TYR A 76 -11.24 -0.38 -12.65
N ALA A 77 -11.13 0.51 -13.64
CA ALA A 77 -11.84 1.78 -13.65
C ALA A 77 -13.38 1.64 -13.57
N THR A 78 -13.95 0.47 -13.92
CA THR A 78 -15.38 0.20 -13.75
C THR A 78 -15.83 0.10 -12.29
N TYR A 79 -14.87 0.01 -11.35
CA TYR A 79 -15.14 -0.06 -9.91
C TYR A 79 -15.02 1.29 -9.19
N PHE A 80 -14.47 2.35 -9.81
CA PHE A 80 -14.12 3.61 -9.14
C PHE A 80 -15.26 4.24 -8.34
N ASP A 81 -16.50 4.17 -8.86
CA ASP A 81 -17.68 4.72 -8.16
C ASP A 81 -18.16 3.85 -6.98
N ARG A 82 -17.51 2.72 -6.73
CA ARG A 82 -17.91 1.71 -5.73
C ARG A 82 -16.79 1.32 -4.78
N LEU A 83 -15.64 2.01 -4.85
CA LEU A 83 -14.54 1.76 -3.93
C LEU A 83 -14.99 2.10 -2.51
N ALA A 84 -14.56 1.30 -1.55
CA ALA A 84 -14.89 1.47 -0.15
C ALA A 84 -13.60 1.44 0.70
N ALA A 85 -13.52 2.34 1.67
CA ALA A 85 -12.49 2.24 2.69
C ALA A 85 -12.79 1.11 3.67
N PHE A 86 -11.75 0.56 4.28
CA PHE A 86 -11.91 -0.29 5.46
C PHE A 86 -12.42 0.54 6.65
N ASP A 87 -13.11 -0.14 7.57
CA ASP A 87 -13.61 0.47 8.78
C ASP A 87 -12.50 1.19 9.55
N SER A 88 -12.80 2.40 10.00
CA SER A 88 -11.88 3.28 10.75
C SER A 88 -10.62 3.74 10.02
N ALA A 89 -10.44 3.49 8.72
CA ALA A 89 -9.28 3.94 7.96
C ALA A 89 -9.11 5.47 8.06
N ALA A 90 -10.14 6.25 7.75
CA ALA A 90 -10.11 7.72 7.87
C ALA A 90 -9.84 8.19 9.32
N GLU A 91 -10.45 7.52 10.31
CA GLU A 91 -10.26 7.87 11.71
C GLU A 91 -8.84 7.61 12.20
N LEU A 92 -8.22 6.51 11.75
CA LEU A 92 -6.81 6.20 12.02
C LEU A 92 -5.90 7.32 11.51
N LEU A 93 -6.06 7.72 10.25
CA LEU A 93 -5.25 8.79 9.64
C LEU A 93 -5.44 10.12 10.40
N ARG A 94 -6.69 10.51 10.68
CA ARG A 94 -6.99 11.74 11.43
C ARG A 94 -6.46 11.69 12.85
N THR A 95 -6.50 10.52 13.51
CA THR A 95 -5.98 10.36 14.88
C THR A 95 -4.48 10.53 14.92
N LEU A 96 -3.75 9.96 13.96
CA LEU A 96 -2.30 10.14 13.83
C LEU A 96 -1.93 11.58 13.51
N SER A 97 -2.64 12.23 12.58
CA SER A 97 -2.43 13.64 12.24
C SER A 97 -2.62 14.55 13.47
N ARG A 98 -3.72 14.36 14.24
CA ARG A 98 -3.96 15.09 15.49
C ARG A 98 -2.90 14.81 16.56
N ALA A 99 -2.29 13.63 16.55
CA ALA A 99 -1.19 13.26 17.44
C ALA A 99 0.18 13.80 16.98
N GLY A 100 0.22 14.59 15.90
CA GLY A 100 1.42 15.25 15.39
C GLY A 100 2.28 14.37 14.48
N TRP A 101 1.75 13.28 13.96
CA TRP A 101 2.38 12.53 12.89
C TRP A 101 2.16 13.23 11.54
N LYS A 102 3.18 13.29 10.70
CA LYS A 102 3.01 13.57 9.27
C LYS A 102 2.48 12.31 8.61
N VAL A 103 1.28 12.39 8.05
CA VAL A 103 0.60 11.25 7.44
C VAL A 103 0.76 11.32 5.93
N LEU A 104 1.33 10.30 5.31
CA LEU A 104 1.56 10.24 3.87
C LEU A 104 1.00 8.95 3.28
N LEU A 105 0.48 9.05 2.07
CA LEU A 105 0.17 7.88 1.25
C LEU A 105 1.37 7.50 0.38
N VAL A 106 1.59 6.20 0.19
CA VAL A 106 2.65 5.63 -0.65
C VAL A 106 2.01 4.56 -1.53
N THR A 107 1.60 4.92 -2.72
CA THR A 107 0.77 4.08 -3.59
C THR A 107 1.32 4.02 -5.01
N SER A 108 1.04 2.92 -5.73
CA SER A 108 1.26 2.83 -7.17
C SER A 108 0.14 3.48 -7.99
N ALA A 109 -0.99 3.83 -7.36
CA ALA A 109 -2.10 4.50 -8.01
C ALA A 109 -1.76 5.92 -8.45
N LYS A 110 -2.36 6.37 -9.55
CA LYS A 110 -2.17 7.70 -10.11
C LYS A 110 -3.45 8.23 -10.74
N ASP A 111 -3.45 9.51 -11.08
CA ASP A 111 -4.52 10.17 -11.83
C ASP A 111 -5.92 9.89 -11.26
N ARG A 112 -6.81 9.33 -12.08
CA ARG A 112 -8.20 9.05 -11.74
C ARG A 112 -8.35 7.98 -10.67
N GLU A 113 -7.48 6.98 -10.68
CA GLU A 113 -7.45 5.93 -9.66
C GLU A 113 -7.15 6.50 -8.29
N LEU A 114 -6.06 7.27 -8.16
CA LEU A 114 -5.70 7.96 -6.92
C LEU A 114 -6.83 8.87 -6.43
N SER A 115 -7.49 9.59 -7.35
CA SER A 115 -8.62 10.45 -7.01
C SER A 115 -9.80 9.65 -6.45
N ALA A 116 -10.10 8.49 -7.04
CA ALA A 116 -11.18 7.60 -6.58
C ALA A 116 -10.85 6.98 -5.21
N LEU A 117 -9.61 6.51 -5.01
CA LEU A 117 -9.14 5.98 -3.73
C LEU A 117 -9.18 7.03 -2.61
N ARG A 118 -8.70 8.24 -2.86
CA ARG A 118 -8.76 9.34 -1.89
C ARG A 118 -10.19 9.72 -1.54
N ALA A 119 -11.09 9.74 -2.53
CA ALA A 119 -12.51 9.97 -2.28
C ALA A 119 -13.15 8.85 -1.44
N ALA A 120 -12.78 7.60 -1.67
CA ALA A 120 -13.28 6.46 -0.90
C ALA A 120 -12.77 6.48 0.55
N VAL A 121 -11.49 6.81 0.78
CA VAL A 121 -10.89 6.91 2.13
C VAL A 121 -11.39 8.14 2.88
N ASP A 122 -11.70 9.23 2.17
CA ASP A 122 -12.25 10.50 2.73
C ASP A 122 -11.46 11.05 3.93
N ALA A 123 -10.14 11.20 3.79
CA ALA A 123 -9.27 11.69 4.86
C ALA A 123 -8.21 12.69 4.37
N ASP A 124 -8.46 13.42 3.30
CA ASP A 124 -7.52 14.39 2.71
C ASP A 124 -7.07 15.47 3.69
N ASP A 125 -7.95 15.83 4.65
CA ASP A 125 -7.67 16.76 5.72
C ASP A 125 -6.56 16.29 6.69
N ALA A 126 -6.29 15.00 6.74
CA ALA A 126 -5.23 14.39 7.57
C ALA A 126 -3.89 14.26 6.83
N LEU A 127 -3.88 14.32 5.50
CA LEU A 127 -2.70 14.02 4.70
C LEU A 127 -1.72 15.20 4.64
N THR A 128 -0.44 14.88 4.79
CA THR A 128 0.66 15.81 4.56
C THR A 128 1.08 15.82 3.10
N ALA A 129 1.21 14.63 2.48
CA ALA A 129 1.59 14.45 1.08
C ALA A 129 1.21 13.04 0.59
N THR A 130 1.40 12.79 -0.70
CA THR A 130 1.27 11.48 -1.35
C THR A 130 2.49 11.24 -2.23
N SER A 131 3.08 10.05 -2.15
CA SER A 131 4.09 9.52 -3.08
C SER A 131 3.39 8.54 -4.02
N THR A 132 3.53 8.76 -5.31
CA THR A 132 2.88 7.98 -6.37
C THR A 132 3.90 7.25 -7.24
N SER A 133 3.45 6.39 -8.14
CA SER A 133 4.33 5.72 -9.10
C SER A 133 5.00 6.67 -10.08
N ASP A 134 4.46 7.87 -10.32
CA ASP A 134 5.05 8.84 -11.24
C ASP A 134 6.24 9.59 -10.62
N ASP A 135 6.41 9.49 -9.28
CA ASP A 135 7.46 10.19 -8.54
C ASP A 135 8.77 9.39 -8.43
N VAL A 136 8.75 8.09 -8.79
CA VAL A 136 9.87 7.16 -8.57
C VAL A 136 10.14 6.31 -9.82
N ALA A 137 11.40 5.88 -9.98
CA ALA A 137 11.78 5.02 -11.11
C ALA A 137 11.43 3.54 -10.87
N GLU A 138 11.50 3.08 -9.62
CA GLU A 138 11.21 1.71 -9.22
C GLU A 138 10.13 1.70 -8.13
N GLY A 139 9.14 0.81 -8.27
CA GLY A 139 8.09 0.63 -7.27
C GLY A 139 8.44 -0.43 -6.23
N LYS A 140 7.54 -0.68 -5.28
CA LYS A 140 7.70 -1.76 -4.29
C LYS A 140 7.95 -3.10 -5.01
N PRO A 141 8.88 -3.92 -4.54
CA PRO A 141 9.59 -3.92 -3.26
C PRO A 141 10.86 -3.06 -3.20
N ALA A 142 11.15 -2.25 -4.21
CA ALA A 142 12.25 -1.29 -4.14
C ALA A 142 11.99 -0.23 -3.03
N PRO A 143 13.02 0.30 -2.38
CA PRO A 143 12.86 1.24 -1.28
C PRO A 143 12.51 2.66 -1.73
N GLU A 144 12.57 2.96 -3.03
CA GLU A 144 12.41 4.29 -3.61
C GLU A 144 11.10 4.96 -3.21
N PRO A 145 9.90 4.32 -3.29
CA PRO A 145 8.64 4.97 -2.89
C PRO A 145 8.63 5.40 -1.42
N VAL A 146 9.23 4.56 -0.56
CA VAL A 146 9.32 4.84 0.88
C VAL A 146 10.30 5.98 1.15
N ARG A 147 11.47 5.97 0.48
CA ARG A 147 12.46 7.05 0.60
C ARG A 147 11.92 8.38 0.10
N HIS A 148 11.24 8.39 -1.05
CA HIS A 148 10.58 9.59 -1.55
C HIS A 148 9.55 10.14 -0.55
N ALA A 149 8.73 9.29 0.06
CA ALA A 149 7.80 9.71 1.11
C ALA A 149 8.51 10.28 2.35
N LEU A 150 9.67 9.73 2.76
CA LEU A 150 10.49 10.27 3.83
C LEU A 150 11.03 11.67 3.49
N ASP A 151 11.48 11.88 2.25
CA ASP A 151 11.96 13.17 1.75
C ASP A 151 10.84 14.22 1.75
N LEU A 152 9.65 13.87 1.26
CA LEU A 152 8.46 14.72 1.33
C LEU A 152 8.08 15.09 2.78
N ALA A 153 8.21 14.12 3.69
CA ALA A 153 7.95 14.35 5.11
C ALA A 153 9.06 15.16 5.80
N GLY A 154 10.28 15.17 5.27
CA GLY A 154 11.46 15.71 5.94
C GLY A 154 11.78 14.97 7.25
N VAL A 155 11.59 13.63 7.27
CA VAL A 155 11.72 12.78 8.44
C VAL A 155 12.70 11.63 8.17
N PRO A 156 13.69 11.38 9.04
CA PRO A 156 14.59 10.25 8.84
C PRO A 156 13.86 8.90 9.06
N ALA A 157 14.35 7.84 8.40
CA ALA A 157 13.75 6.50 8.41
C ALA A 157 13.46 5.97 9.83
N GLY A 158 14.36 6.13 10.78
CA GLY A 158 14.18 5.69 12.17
C GLY A 158 13.09 6.43 12.96
N ARG A 159 12.41 7.39 12.35
CA ARG A 159 11.27 8.15 12.92
C ARG A 159 9.99 8.02 12.09
N ALA A 160 10.00 7.08 11.19
CA ALA A 160 8.84 6.74 10.37
C ALA A 160 8.38 5.31 10.65
N VAL A 161 7.09 5.09 10.43
CA VAL A 161 6.47 3.76 10.43
C VAL A 161 5.70 3.63 9.11
N PHE A 162 5.89 2.51 8.44
CA PHE A 162 5.14 2.15 7.24
C PHE A 162 4.04 1.16 7.59
N VAL A 163 2.85 1.34 7.05
CA VAL A 163 1.70 0.42 7.21
C VAL A 163 1.28 -0.06 5.83
N GLY A 164 1.20 -1.37 5.65
CA GLY A 164 0.80 -2.01 4.39
C GLY A 164 0.25 -3.41 4.62
N ASP A 165 -0.26 -4.05 3.58
CA ASP A 165 -0.91 -5.36 3.64
C ASP A 165 -0.17 -6.45 2.85
N THR A 166 0.87 -6.10 2.09
CA THR A 166 1.60 -7.04 1.23
C THR A 166 3.04 -7.29 1.72
N VAL A 167 3.62 -8.41 1.26
CA VAL A 167 5.05 -8.69 1.48
C VAL A 167 5.93 -7.64 0.80
N TRP A 168 5.48 -7.09 -0.32
CA TRP A 168 6.19 -6.06 -1.09
C TRP A 168 6.31 -4.74 -0.32
N ASP A 169 5.29 -4.39 0.46
CA ASP A 169 5.31 -3.25 1.38
C ASP A 169 6.33 -3.42 2.48
N MET A 170 6.31 -4.60 3.12
CA MET A 170 7.23 -4.92 4.19
C MET A 170 8.67 -4.87 3.69
N GLU A 171 8.95 -5.50 2.55
CA GLU A 171 10.29 -5.49 1.97
C GLU A 171 10.76 -4.08 1.59
N ALA A 172 9.90 -3.26 0.97
CA ALA A 172 10.23 -1.88 0.61
C ALA A 172 10.58 -1.05 1.86
N ALA A 173 9.77 -1.16 2.93
CA ALA A 173 10.00 -0.47 4.19
C ALA A 173 11.30 -0.93 4.86
N VAL A 174 11.55 -2.24 4.96
CA VAL A 174 12.78 -2.80 5.54
C VAL A 174 14.01 -2.33 4.77
N ARG A 175 13.97 -2.37 3.42
CA ARG A 175 15.07 -1.88 2.57
C ARG A 175 15.30 -0.38 2.70
N ALA A 176 14.27 0.40 3.05
CA ALA A 176 14.38 1.81 3.36
C ALA A 176 14.82 2.10 4.80
N GLY A 177 14.95 1.09 5.66
CA GLY A 177 15.29 1.23 7.08
C GLY A 177 14.14 1.74 7.95
N VAL A 178 12.89 1.55 7.49
CA VAL A 178 11.66 2.00 8.17
C VAL A 178 11.02 0.81 8.89
N THR A 179 10.57 1.03 10.13
CA THR A 179 9.75 0.04 10.85
C THR A 179 8.43 -0.16 10.11
N CYS A 180 8.02 -1.40 9.86
CA CYS A 180 6.77 -1.70 9.15
C CYS A 180 5.76 -2.47 10.01
N VAL A 181 4.50 -2.19 9.73
CA VAL A 181 3.31 -2.80 10.34
C VAL A 181 2.49 -3.44 9.24
N GLY A 182 2.14 -4.70 9.39
CA GLY A 182 1.29 -5.43 8.46
C GLY A 182 -0.19 -5.37 8.83
N LEU A 183 -1.08 -5.30 7.84
CA LEU A 183 -2.52 -5.50 8.01
C LEU A 183 -2.98 -6.76 7.26
N LEU A 184 -3.88 -7.53 7.90
CA LEU A 184 -4.39 -8.80 7.34
C LEU A 184 -5.55 -8.59 6.36
N CYS A 185 -6.15 -7.40 6.36
CA CYS A 185 -7.33 -7.09 5.54
C CYS A 185 -7.06 -7.20 4.02
N GLY A 186 -5.81 -7.07 3.57
CA GLY A 186 -5.42 -7.33 2.19
C GLY A 186 -5.37 -8.82 1.80
N GLY A 187 -5.49 -9.74 2.78
CA GLY A 187 -5.59 -11.17 2.55
C GLY A 187 -4.26 -11.93 2.53
N ILE A 188 -3.13 -11.30 2.86
CA ILE A 188 -1.83 -11.96 3.00
C ILE A 188 -1.70 -12.56 4.41
N PRO A 189 -1.28 -13.83 4.54
CA PRO A 189 -1.13 -14.47 5.83
C PRO A 189 -0.13 -13.77 6.77
N ARG A 190 -0.44 -13.74 8.06
CA ARG A 190 0.43 -13.16 9.11
C ARG A 190 1.87 -13.65 9.02
N ALA A 191 2.09 -14.95 8.86
CA ALA A 191 3.43 -15.51 8.80
C ALA A 191 4.26 -14.99 7.61
N ASP A 192 3.61 -14.66 6.49
CA ASP A 192 4.28 -14.11 5.31
C ASP A 192 4.67 -12.65 5.55
N LEU A 193 3.80 -11.84 6.17
CA LEU A 193 4.09 -10.45 6.53
C LEU A 193 5.21 -10.37 7.58
N GLU A 194 5.15 -11.22 8.63
CA GLU A 194 6.20 -11.32 9.65
C GLU A 194 7.53 -11.80 9.03
N GLY A 195 7.48 -12.78 8.12
CA GLY A 195 8.64 -13.26 7.38
C GLY A 195 9.28 -12.22 6.47
N ALA A 196 8.49 -11.29 5.95
CA ALA A 196 8.96 -10.15 5.15
C ALA A 196 9.44 -8.96 5.99
N GLY A 197 9.29 -9.01 7.33
CA GLY A 197 9.87 -8.04 8.26
C GLY A 197 8.89 -7.17 9.01
N ALA A 198 7.57 -7.46 8.99
CA ALA A 198 6.61 -6.74 9.81
C ALA A 198 6.96 -6.83 11.30
N ALA A 199 7.13 -5.69 11.96
CA ALA A 199 7.41 -5.60 13.40
C ALA A 199 6.15 -5.88 14.25
N ALA A 200 4.97 -5.67 13.69
CA ALA A 200 3.68 -5.99 14.28
C ALA A 200 2.66 -6.21 13.16
N VAL A 201 1.63 -7.03 13.43
CA VAL A 201 0.56 -7.32 12.46
C VAL A 201 -0.79 -7.21 13.15
N TYR A 202 -1.72 -6.46 12.53
CA TYR A 202 -3.08 -6.21 12.98
C TYR A 202 -4.07 -6.75 11.96
N ASP A 203 -5.34 -6.90 12.37
CA ASP A 203 -6.34 -7.47 11.47
C ASP A 203 -6.70 -6.46 10.36
N ASP A 204 -6.88 -5.18 10.72
CA ASP A 204 -7.31 -4.10 9.82
C ASP A 204 -7.00 -2.72 10.44
N PRO A 205 -7.37 -1.60 9.80
CA PRO A 205 -7.21 -0.25 10.36
C PRO A 205 -7.95 -0.05 11.68
N ALA A 206 -9.11 -0.68 11.88
CA ALA A 206 -9.88 -0.55 13.11
C ALA A 206 -9.16 -1.22 14.29
N ASP A 207 -8.60 -2.42 14.08
CA ASP A 207 -7.81 -3.12 15.06
C ASP A 207 -6.50 -2.38 15.41
N LEU A 208 -5.80 -1.83 14.41
CA LEU A 208 -4.63 -0.99 14.64
C LEU A 208 -4.99 0.26 15.44
N LEU A 209 -6.10 0.94 15.11
CA LEU A 209 -6.57 2.11 15.84
C LEU A 209 -6.91 1.77 17.29
N ALA A 210 -7.61 0.67 17.53
CA ALA A 210 -7.99 0.22 18.87
C ALA A 210 -6.77 -0.12 19.76
N ARG A 211 -5.65 -0.48 19.17
CA ARG A 211 -4.39 -0.85 19.85
C ARG A 211 -3.24 0.13 19.58
N LEU A 212 -3.55 1.35 19.14
CA LEU A 212 -2.59 2.35 18.70
C LEU A 212 -1.52 2.66 19.77
N ASP A 213 -1.92 2.70 21.04
CA ASP A 213 -1.05 2.95 22.19
C ASP A 213 0.03 1.88 22.43
N ARG A 214 -0.15 0.69 21.85
CA ARG A 214 0.78 -0.46 21.95
C ARG A 214 1.42 -0.82 20.60
N SER A 215 1.19 0.01 19.60
CA SER A 215 1.73 -0.18 18.26
C SER A 215 3.04 0.60 18.06
N PRO A 216 3.80 0.32 16.99
CA PRO A 216 4.93 1.16 16.60
C PRO A 216 4.54 2.63 16.33
N LEU A 217 3.26 2.93 16.11
CA LEU A 217 2.68 4.27 15.96
C LEU A 217 2.30 4.92 17.30
N ALA A 218 2.58 4.29 18.44
CA ALA A 218 2.27 4.86 19.74
C ALA A 218 2.90 6.25 19.91
N THR A 219 2.11 7.17 20.44
CA THR A 219 2.61 8.47 20.84
C THR A 219 3.12 8.36 22.27
N PRO A 220 4.40 8.73 22.55
CA PRO A 220 4.87 8.78 23.96
C PRO A 220 3.92 9.64 24.76
N GLY A 221 3.42 9.09 25.89
CA GLY A 221 2.60 9.84 26.82
C GLY A 221 3.34 11.08 27.34
N PRO A 222 2.61 12.11 27.85
CA PRO A 222 3.24 13.28 28.42
C PRO A 222 4.14 12.82 29.61
N GLY A 223 5.47 12.91 29.43
CA GLY A 223 6.45 12.55 30.46
C GLY A 223 7.36 11.35 30.17
N GLN A 224 7.19 10.64 29.06
CA GLN A 224 8.19 9.65 28.61
C GLN A 224 9.25 10.34 27.73
N PRO A 225 10.57 10.14 27.99
CA PRO A 225 11.61 10.65 27.10
C PRO A 225 11.51 9.93 25.74
N ALA A 226 11.67 10.70 24.68
CA ALA A 226 11.71 10.25 23.29
C ALA A 226 12.98 9.46 23.00
#